data_54c1c5ccb8db32638f3e75a8418d0303
#
_entry.id   54c1c5ccb8db32638f3e75a8418d0303
#
_cell.length_a   1.000
_cell.length_b   1.000
_cell.length_c   1.000
_cell.angle_alpha   90.00
_cell.angle_beta   90.00
_cell.angle_gamma   90.00
#
_symmetry.space_group_name_H-M   'P 1'
#
loop_
_entity.id
_entity.type
_entity.pdbx_description
1 polymer ?
#
loop_
_entity_poly.entity_id
_entity_poly.type
_entity_poly.pdbx_seq_one_letter_code
_entity_poly.pdbx_strand_id
1 'polypeptide(L)'
;MSIDKAYNVWAKQYDTNKNRTRDLDQKSTIETLSRFPFSNVLELGCGTGKNTAWLIKKADSIVGFDFSEEMLKVAKSKVQSDHVRFQQADLNNDWEIDNNAVDLITSSLTLEHIKNLDHIFHQASKKLIDNGYFFISELHPFKQYVGTKARYETEEGIQELEVYIHHISEFITNAESYGFKMVELKEWFDGETENEIPRLVSFVFIKTPTS
;
A
#
# COMPACT_ATOMS: atom_id res chain seq x y z
N MET A 1 -16.24 -13.50 -8.25
CA MET A 1 -16.01 -13.62 -6.77
C MET A 1 -15.62 -12.23 -6.31
N SER A 2 -16.13 -11.73 -5.17
CA SER A 2 -15.71 -10.43 -4.65
C SER A 2 -14.25 -10.47 -4.19
N ILE A 3 -13.55 -9.35 -4.24
CA ILE A 3 -12.12 -9.23 -3.92
C ILE A 3 -11.81 -9.76 -2.50
N ASP A 4 -12.70 -9.45 -1.51
CA ASP A 4 -12.59 -9.92 -0.12
C ASP A 4 -12.55 -11.45 -0.01
N LYS A 5 -13.42 -12.15 -0.74
CA LYS A 5 -13.45 -13.63 -0.75
C LYS A 5 -12.18 -14.20 -1.36
N ALA A 6 -11.65 -13.57 -2.40
CA ALA A 6 -10.42 -14.00 -3.04
C ALA A 6 -9.22 -13.89 -2.07
N TYR A 7 -9.08 -12.76 -1.39
CA TYR A 7 -8.01 -12.56 -0.41
C TYR A 7 -8.18 -13.43 0.85
N ASN A 8 -9.41 -13.68 1.29
CA ASN A 8 -9.67 -14.61 2.39
C ASN A 8 -9.22 -16.05 2.06
N VAL A 9 -9.43 -16.51 0.83
CA VAL A 9 -8.93 -17.83 0.38
C VAL A 9 -7.41 -17.83 0.26
N TRP A 10 -6.85 -16.74 -0.25
CA TRP A 10 -5.42 -16.62 -0.54
C TRP A 10 -4.55 -16.43 0.71
N ALA A 11 -5.12 -15.92 1.81
CA ALA A 11 -4.37 -15.57 3.04
C ALA A 11 -3.45 -16.68 3.55
N LYS A 12 -3.89 -17.95 3.50
CA LYS A 12 -3.12 -19.10 3.98
C LYS A 12 -1.85 -19.41 3.17
N GLN A 13 -1.86 -19.04 1.88
CA GLN A 13 -0.77 -19.33 0.94
C GLN A 13 -0.01 -18.05 0.54
N TYR A 14 -0.50 -16.88 0.97
CA TYR A 14 -0.01 -15.58 0.52
C TYR A 14 1.50 -15.40 0.75
N ASP A 15 2.02 -15.83 1.89
CA ASP A 15 3.43 -15.66 2.24
C ASP A 15 4.33 -16.81 1.76
N THR A 16 3.77 -17.97 1.39
CA THR A 16 4.55 -19.16 1.02
C THR A 16 4.92 -19.20 -0.46
N ASN A 17 4.14 -18.55 -1.31
CA ASN A 17 4.38 -18.50 -2.74
C ASN A 17 5.42 -17.42 -3.08
N LYS A 18 6.45 -17.81 -3.86
CA LYS A 18 7.40 -16.83 -4.42
C LYS A 18 6.64 -15.84 -5.30
N ASN A 19 6.71 -14.57 -4.94
CA ASN A 19 6.10 -13.50 -5.72
C ASN A 19 7.07 -12.32 -5.87
N ARG A 20 7.66 -12.23 -7.06
CA ARG A 20 8.66 -11.18 -7.37
C ARG A 20 8.15 -9.77 -7.14
N THR A 21 6.85 -9.54 -7.39
CA THR A 21 6.24 -8.22 -7.18
C THR A 21 6.23 -7.85 -5.71
N ARG A 22 5.77 -8.75 -4.82
CA ARG A 22 5.76 -8.54 -3.37
C ARG A 22 7.15 -8.44 -2.76
N ASP A 23 8.12 -9.18 -3.31
CA ASP A 23 9.50 -9.12 -2.82
C ASP A 23 10.17 -7.81 -3.21
N LEU A 24 9.93 -7.34 -4.44
CA LEU A 24 10.41 -6.04 -4.90
C LEU A 24 9.70 -4.89 -4.19
N ASP A 25 8.40 -5.01 -3.89
CA ASP A 25 7.65 -4.04 -3.10
C ASP A 25 8.23 -3.88 -1.69
N GLN A 26 8.52 -4.99 -0.99
CA GLN A 26 9.17 -4.91 0.31
C GLN A 26 10.54 -4.22 0.24
N LYS A 27 11.32 -4.51 -0.80
CA LYS A 27 12.61 -3.84 -1.04
C LYS A 27 12.38 -2.34 -1.25
N SER A 28 11.42 -1.95 -2.10
CA SER A 28 11.11 -0.55 -2.38
C SER A 28 10.68 0.20 -1.11
N THR A 29 9.82 -0.41 -0.30
CA THR A 29 9.34 0.13 0.97
C THR A 29 10.50 0.38 1.93
N ILE A 30 11.35 -0.63 2.14
CA ILE A 30 12.50 -0.54 3.05
C ILE A 30 13.51 0.50 2.59
N GLU A 31 13.94 0.45 1.33
CA GLU A 31 14.95 1.37 0.78
C GLU A 31 14.46 2.82 0.81
N THR A 32 13.19 3.04 0.47
CA THR A 32 12.61 4.38 0.43
C THR A 32 12.41 4.92 1.84
N LEU A 33 11.62 4.23 2.67
CA LEU A 33 11.22 4.73 3.98
C LEU A 33 12.36 4.74 5.01
N SER A 34 13.47 4.04 4.75
CA SER A 34 14.67 4.16 5.61
C SER A 34 15.28 5.56 5.65
N ARG A 35 14.95 6.39 4.67
CA ARG A 35 15.48 7.76 4.51
C ARG A 35 14.59 8.85 5.11
N PHE A 36 13.38 8.50 5.52
CA PHE A 36 12.38 9.43 6.04
C PHE A 36 12.13 9.17 7.53
N PRO A 37 11.93 10.24 8.34
CA PRO A 37 11.52 10.09 9.73
C PRO A 37 10.02 9.77 9.80
N PHE A 38 9.63 8.91 10.74
CA PHE A 38 8.24 8.64 11.09
C PHE A 38 8.14 7.96 12.45
N SER A 39 7.02 8.12 13.14
CA SER A 39 6.71 7.54 14.44
C SER A 39 5.33 6.89 14.47
N ASN A 40 4.33 7.54 13.91
CA ASN A 40 2.94 7.06 13.94
C ASN A 40 2.47 6.74 12.52
N VAL A 41 2.20 5.47 12.25
CA VAL A 41 1.97 4.97 10.90
C VAL A 41 0.52 4.49 10.73
N LEU A 42 -0.09 4.85 9.60
CA LEU A 42 -1.26 4.18 9.06
C LEU A 42 -0.85 3.38 7.82
N GLU A 43 -1.00 2.06 7.87
CA GLU A 43 -0.74 1.17 6.75
C GLU A 43 -2.05 0.77 6.08
N LEU A 44 -2.25 1.17 4.82
CA LEU A 44 -3.41 0.86 3.99
C LEU A 44 -3.17 -0.45 3.26
N GLY A 45 -4.07 -1.44 3.42
CA GLY A 45 -3.91 -2.76 2.84
C GLY A 45 -2.73 -3.52 3.44
N CYS A 46 -2.67 -3.63 4.78
CA CYS A 46 -1.54 -4.24 5.47
C CYS A 46 -1.38 -5.76 5.20
N GLY A 47 -2.41 -6.40 4.63
CA GLY A 47 -2.39 -7.81 4.27
C GLY A 47 -2.01 -8.71 5.44
N THR A 48 -1.02 -9.57 5.22
CA THR A 48 -0.45 -10.48 6.24
C THR A 48 0.57 -9.81 7.16
N GLY A 49 0.71 -8.49 7.14
CA GLY A 49 1.64 -7.74 7.99
C GLY A 49 3.10 -7.83 7.58
N LYS A 50 3.40 -8.08 6.30
CA LYS A 50 4.79 -8.20 5.81
C LYS A 50 5.57 -6.90 5.99
N ASN A 51 5.00 -5.76 5.58
CA ASN A 51 5.61 -4.45 5.74
C ASN A 51 5.47 -3.96 7.19
N THR A 52 4.34 -4.23 7.87
CA THR A 52 4.13 -3.94 9.30
C THR A 52 5.27 -4.47 10.18
N ALA A 53 5.72 -5.71 9.93
CA ALA A 53 6.81 -6.35 10.70
C ALA A 53 8.17 -5.62 10.58
N TRP A 54 8.37 -4.86 9.50
CA TRP A 54 9.53 -4.00 9.35
C TRP A 54 9.26 -2.60 9.92
N LEU A 55 8.10 -2.01 9.63
CA LEU A 55 7.73 -0.66 10.10
C LEU A 55 7.80 -0.54 11.61
N ILE A 56 7.32 -1.55 12.37
CA ILE A 56 7.30 -1.51 13.84
C ILE A 56 8.69 -1.47 14.48
N LYS A 57 9.73 -1.79 13.75
CA LYS A 57 11.12 -1.65 14.25
C LYS A 57 11.59 -0.20 14.29
N LYS A 58 10.84 0.71 13.68
CA LYS A 58 11.15 2.14 13.54
C LYS A 58 10.03 3.03 14.05
N ALA A 59 8.78 2.57 14.00
CA ALA A 59 7.61 3.32 14.42
C ALA A 59 7.31 3.11 15.91
N ASP A 60 6.75 4.15 16.54
CA ASP A 60 6.23 4.08 17.91
C ASP A 60 4.85 3.44 17.93
N SER A 61 4.04 3.65 16.89
CA SER A 61 2.72 3.04 16.76
C SER A 61 2.33 2.79 15.30
N ILE A 62 1.55 1.72 15.05
CA ILE A 62 1.01 1.41 13.74
C ILE A 62 -0.46 1.06 13.85
N VAL A 63 -1.27 1.63 12.96
CA VAL A 63 -2.61 1.14 12.64
C VAL A 63 -2.56 0.53 11.24
N GLY A 64 -2.84 -0.77 11.15
CA GLY A 64 -2.91 -1.48 9.87
C GLY A 64 -4.37 -1.72 9.48
N PHE A 65 -4.78 -1.21 8.32
CA PHE A 65 -6.08 -1.46 7.73
C PHE A 65 -5.97 -2.55 6.66
N ASP A 66 -6.93 -3.47 6.68
CA ASP A 66 -7.18 -4.40 5.58
C ASP A 66 -8.66 -4.77 5.57
N PHE A 67 -9.21 -5.06 4.41
CA PHE A 67 -10.62 -5.46 4.31
C PHE A 67 -10.82 -6.96 4.56
N SER A 68 -9.77 -7.78 4.42
CA SER A 68 -9.79 -9.22 4.63
C SER A 68 -9.52 -9.58 6.09
N GLU A 69 -10.53 -10.13 6.75
CA GLU A 69 -10.38 -10.62 8.12
C GLU A 69 -9.33 -11.73 8.25
N GLU A 70 -9.24 -12.61 7.24
CA GLU A 70 -8.28 -13.71 7.23
C GLU A 70 -6.83 -13.19 7.09
N MET A 71 -6.60 -12.15 6.26
CA MET A 71 -5.30 -11.47 6.20
C MET A 71 -4.92 -10.89 7.55
N LEU A 72 -5.85 -10.21 8.22
CA LEU A 72 -5.62 -9.63 9.55
C LEU A 72 -5.35 -10.69 10.62
N LYS A 73 -5.96 -11.88 10.54
CA LYS A 73 -5.64 -13.00 11.44
C LYS A 73 -4.19 -13.44 11.29
N VAL A 74 -3.71 -13.54 10.04
CA VAL A 74 -2.30 -13.85 9.78
C VAL A 74 -1.38 -12.74 10.27
N ALA A 75 -1.72 -11.47 9.99
CA ALA A 75 -0.95 -10.31 10.45
C ALA A 75 -0.81 -10.29 11.98
N LYS A 76 -1.91 -10.46 12.72
CA LYS A 76 -1.95 -10.52 14.19
C LYS A 76 -1.10 -11.67 14.76
N SER A 77 -1.06 -12.81 14.06
CA SER A 77 -0.22 -13.93 14.49
C SER A 77 1.27 -13.68 14.26
N LYS A 78 1.61 -12.94 13.20
CA LYS A 78 2.98 -12.64 12.80
C LYS A 78 3.59 -11.47 13.57
N VAL A 79 2.80 -10.41 13.77
CA VAL A 79 3.25 -9.18 14.43
C VAL A 79 2.57 -9.06 15.78
N GLN A 80 3.23 -9.59 16.81
CA GLN A 80 2.76 -9.52 18.20
C GLN A 80 3.43 -8.34 18.90
N SER A 81 2.72 -7.20 18.94
CA SER A 81 3.19 -5.97 19.58
C SER A 81 2.00 -5.14 20.05
N ASP A 82 2.08 -4.63 21.27
CA ASP A 82 1.07 -3.71 21.83
C ASP A 82 1.05 -2.35 21.13
N HIS A 83 2.07 -2.06 20.31
CA HIS A 83 2.18 -0.86 19.51
C HIS A 83 1.53 -0.99 18.11
N VAL A 84 0.96 -2.16 17.78
CA VAL A 84 0.32 -2.42 16.49
C VAL A 84 -1.15 -2.76 16.68
N ARG A 85 -2.02 -2.00 16.05
CA ARG A 85 -3.45 -2.28 15.98
C ARG A 85 -3.84 -2.64 14.55
N PHE A 86 -4.35 -3.84 14.34
CA PHE A 86 -4.94 -4.26 13.08
C PHE A 86 -6.46 -4.11 13.12
N GLN A 87 -7.01 -3.43 12.11
CA GLN A 87 -8.44 -3.11 12.01
C GLN A 87 -8.97 -3.46 10.63
N GLN A 88 -10.12 -4.14 10.60
CA GLN A 88 -10.81 -4.38 9.34
C GLN A 88 -11.41 -3.05 8.85
N ALA A 89 -11.10 -2.67 7.61
CA ALA A 89 -11.57 -1.44 7.00
C ALA A 89 -11.70 -1.60 5.48
N ASP A 90 -12.77 -1.06 4.92
CA ASP A 90 -12.89 -0.84 3.48
C ASP A 90 -12.41 0.59 3.18
N LEU A 91 -11.34 0.69 2.41
CA LEU A 91 -10.72 1.97 2.07
C LEU A 91 -11.60 2.88 1.20
N ASN A 92 -12.69 2.37 0.65
CA ASN A 92 -13.70 3.17 -0.06
C ASN A 92 -14.61 3.96 0.89
N ASN A 93 -14.58 3.68 2.19
CA ASN A 93 -15.33 4.39 3.22
C ASN A 93 -14.43 5.37 3.98
N ASP A 94 -15.03 6.19 4.87
CA ASP A 94 -14.27 7.06 5.76
C ASP A 94 -13.40 6.24 6.71
N TRP A 95 -12.15 6.67 6.91
CA TRP A 95 -11.20 5.96 7.74
C TRP A 95 -11.39 6.29 9.23
N GLU A 96 -11.65 5.24 10.03
CA GLU A 96 -11.95 5.35 11.45
C GLU A 96 -10.70 5.54 12.32
N ILE A 97 -9.97 6.61 12.07
CA ILE A 97 -8.91 7.15 12.94
C ILE A 97 -9.09 8.67 13.06
N ASP A 98 -8.51 9.26 14.08
CA ASP A 98 -8.57 10.71 14.29
C ASP A 98 -7.87 11.48 13.15
N ASN A 99 -8.26 12.73 12.96
CA ASN A 99 -7.58 13.61 12.01
C ASN A 99 -6.23 14.04 12.60
N ASN A 100 -5.24 14.25 11.71
CA ASN A 100 -3.87 14.60 12.10
C ASN A 100 -3.28 13.65 13.15
N ALA A 101 -3.55 12.34 13.03
CA ALA A 101 -3.14 11.32 14.00
C ALA A 101 -1.82 10.63 13.62
N VAL A 102 -1.40 10.71 12.36
CA VAL A 102 -0.24 9.98 11.86
C VAL A 102 0.72 10.88 11.10
N ASP A 103 1.99 10.53 11.12
CA ASP A 103 3.04 11.24 10.39
C ASP A 103 3.52 10.49 9.13
N LEU A 104 3.08 9.22 9.00
CA LEU A 104 3.27 8.42 7.79
C LEU A 104 2.00 7.66 7.44
N ILE A 105 1.59 7.73 6.18
CA ILE A 105 0.66 6.77 5.57
C ILE A 105 1.43 5.95 4.55
N THR A 106 1.22 4.63 4.52
CA THR A 106 1.79 3.73 3.51
C THR A 106 0.70 2.97 2.78
N SER A 107 0.88 2.74 1.49
CA SER A 107 0.06 1.86 0.66
C SER A 107 0.95 1.07 -0.28
N SER A 108 0.83 -0.25 -0.27
CA SER A 108 1.65 -1.16 -1.06
C SER A 108 0.78 -2.20 -1.75
N LEU A 109 0.76 -2.18 -3.10
CA LEU A 109 0.00 -3.12 -3.94
C LEU A 109 -1.48 -3.22 -3.54
N THR A 110 -2.10 -2.09 -3.23
CA THR A 110 -3.46 -2.00 -2.68
C THR A 110 -4.36 -1.15 -3.55
N LEU A 111 -3.85 -0.04 -4.08
CA LEU A 111 -4.66 0.95 -4.78
C LEU A 111 -5.13 0.48 -6.16
N GLU A 112 -4.49 -0.54 -6.74
CA GLU A 112 -5.01 -1.20 -7.94
C GLU A 112 -6.41 -1.82 -7.73
N HIS A 113 -6.85 -2.02 -6.49
CA HIS A 113 -8.19 -2.51 -6.14
C HIS A 113 -9.19 -1.40 -5.80
N ILE A 114 -8.76 -0.16 -5.78
CA ILE A 114 -9.58 1.01 -5.43
C ILE A 114 -9.86 1.84 -6.69
N LYS A 115 -11.12 1.99 -7.05
CA LYS A 115 -11.50 2.75 -8.24
C LYS A 115 -11.30 4.26 -8.09
N ASN A 116 -11.52 4.78 -6.89
CA ASN A 116 -11.56 6.22 -6.61
C ASN A 116 -10.33 6.69 -5.82
N LEU A 117 -9.26 7.07 -6.52
CA LEU A 117 -8.06 7.64 -5.89
C LEU A 117 -8.33 8.99 -5.20
N ASP A 118 -9.29 9.78 -5.70
CA ASP A 118 -9.66 11.07 -5.10
C ASP A 118 -10.03 10.90 -3.62
N HIS A 119 -10.87 9.89 -3.31
CA HIS A 119 -11.24 9.56 -1.93
C HIS A 119 -10.03 9.19 -1.07
N ILE A 120 -9.10 8.40 -1.60
CA ILE A 120 -7.88 8.00 -0.88
C ILE A 120 -7.03 9.21 -0.50
N PHE A 121 -6.76 10.12 -1.45
CA PHE A 121 -5.97 11.32 -1.18
C PHE A 121 -6.70 12.30 -0.25
N HIS A 122 -8.04 12.41 -0.38
CA HIS A 122 -8.86 13.18 0.54
C HIS A 122 -8.76 12.66 1.97
N GLN A 123 -8.92 11.35 2.19
CA GLN A 123 -8.78 10.74 3.52
C GLN A 123 -7.35 10.90 4.04
N ALA A 124 -6.34 10.63 3.21
CA ALA A 124 -4.94 10.78 3.60
C ALA A 124 -4.62 12.21 4.07
N SER A 125 -5.13 13.24 3.36
CA SER A 125 -4.94 14.63 3.73
C SER A 125 -5.54 14.99 5.10
N LYS A 126 -6.63 14.34 5.49
CA LYS A 126 -7.24 14.54 6.81
C LYS A 126 -6.47 13.85 7.93
N LYS A 127 -5.93 12.65 7.65
CA LYS A 127 -5.34 11.79 8.69
C LYS A 127 -3.88 12.12 8.97
N LEU A 128 -3.14 12.59 7.97
CA LEU A 128 -1.76 13.04 8.12
C LEU A 128 -1.66 14.40 8.84
N ILE A 129 -0.66 14.53 9.69
CA ILE A 129 -0.20 15.83 10.20
C ILE A 129 0.44 16.63 9.06
N ASP A 130 0.57 17.93 9.24
CA ASP A 130 1.36 18.78 8.34
C ASP A 130 2.82 18.33 8.33
N ASN A 131 3.44 18.32 7.16
CA ASN A 131 4.76 17.77 6.87
C ASN A 131 4.86 16.24 7.04
N GLY A 132 3.75 15.53 7.27
CA GLY A 132 3.70 14.07 7.23
C GLY A 132 3.82 13.53 5.81
N TYR A 133 4.21 12.26 5.68
CA TYR A 133 4.50 11.62 4.41
C TYR A 133 3.41 10.62 4.01
N PHE A 134 3.12 10.57 2.72
CA PHE A 134 2.32 9.51 2.11
C PHE A 134 3.19 8.75 1.11
N PHE A 135 3.52 7.49 1.46
CA PHE A 135 4.26 6.57 0.61
C PHE A 135 3.29 5.63 -0.12
N ILE A 136 3.46 5.51 -1.42
CA ILE A 136 2.69 4.59 -2.28
C ILE A 136 3.68 3.76 -3.09
N SER A 137 3.48 2.44 -3.14
CA SER A 137 4.21 1.51 -4.01
C SER A 137 3.20 0.62 -4.73
N GLU A 138 3.13 0.72 -6.05
CA GLU A 138 2.11 0.02 -6.86
C GLU A 138 2.72 -0.66 -8.08
N LEU A 139 1.99 -1.63 -8.62
CA LEU A 139 2.34 -2.21 -9.91
C LEU A 139 2.41 -1.11 -10.96
N HIS A 140 3.53 -1.05 -11.70
CA HIS A 140 3.72 0.00 -12.68
C HIS A 140 2.65 -0.08 -13.77
N PRO A 141 1.97 1.03 -14.13
CA PRO A 141 0.89 1.02 -15.12
C PRO A 141 1.33 0.44 -16.48
N PHE A 142 2.58 0.54 -16.85
CA PHE A 142 3.12 -0.10 -18.05
C PHE A 142 2.95 -1.63 -18.02
N LYS A 143 3.16 -2.28 -16.87
CA LYS A 143 2.91 -3.73 -16.73
C LYS A 143 1.43 -4.05 -16.92
N GLN A 144 0.55 -3.20 -16.44
CA GLN A 144 -0.90 -3.37 -16.59
C GLN A 144 -1.36 -3.14 -18.03
N TYR A 145 -0.78 -2.15 -18.76
CA TYR A 145 -1.09 -1.92 -20.18
C TYR A 145 -0.72 -3.11 -21.07
N VAL A 146 0.35 -3.84 -20.73
CA VAL A 146 0.73 -5.06 -21.46
C VAL A 146 0.05 -6.33 -20.93
N GLY A 147 -0.99 -6.17 -20.09
CA GLY A 147 -1.89 -7.25 -19.66
C GLY A 147 -1.52 -7.95 -18.36
N THR A 148 -0.56 -7.43 -17.57
CA THR A 148 -0.29 -7.96 -16.24
C THR A 148 -1.43 -7.59 -15.29
N LYS A 149 -1.99 -8.58 -14.59
CA LYS A 149 -3.05 -8.42 -13.59
C LYS A 149 -2.71 -9.18 -12.32
N ALA A 150 -3.31 -8.78 -11.20
CA ALA A 150 -3.27 -9.57 -9.98
C ALA A 150 -3.95 -10.93 -10.22
N ARG A 151 -3.24 -12.02 -9.88
CA ARG A 151 -3.69 -13.40 -10.10
C ARG A 151 -3.43 -14.23 -8.87
N TYR A 152 -4.32 -15.16 -8.60
CA TYR A 152 -4.14 -16.19 -7.58
C TYR A 152 -4.56 -17.56 -8.11
N GLU A 153 -3.92 -18.60 -7.59
CA GLU A 153 -4.22 -19.99 -7.95
C GLU A 153 -5.27 -20.56 -7.00
N THR A 154 -6.26 -21.25 -7.55
CA THR A 154 -7.24 -22.07 -6.84
C THR A 154 -7.18 -23.49 -7.34
N GLU A 155 -7.87 -24.41 -6.67
CA GLU A 155 -8.06 -25.79 -7.16
C GLU A 155 -8.76 -25.84 -8.54
N GLU A 156 -9.52 -24.80 -8.90
CA GLU A 156 -10.23 -24.65 -10.17
C GLU A 156 -9.39 -23.97 -11.26
N GLY A 157 -8.15 -23.53 -10.94
CA GLY A 157 -7.23 -22.87 -11.86
C GLY A 157 -6.88 -21.43 -11.45
N ILE A 158 -6.27 -20.69 -12.39
CA ILE A 158 -5.83 -19.30 -12.17
C ILE A 158 -7.06 -18.39 -12.24
N GLN A 159 -7.27 -17.59 -11.21
CA GLN A 159 -8.30 -16.57 -11.13
C GLN A 159 -7.66 -15.19 -11.25
N GLU A 160 -8.26 -14.30 -12.05
CA GLU A 160 -7.88 -12.89 -12.14
C GLU A 160 -8.75 -12.06 -11.21
N LEU A 161 -8.13 -11.08 -10.53
CA LEU A 161 -8.84 -10.10 -9.73
C LEU A 161 -9.25 -8.90 -10.60
N GLU A 162 -10.35 -8.25 -10.23
CA GLU A 162 -10.69 -6.95 -10.79
C GLU A 162 -9.66 -5.93 -10.30
N VAL A 163 -9.04 -5.24 -11.24
CA VAL A 163 -8.04 -4.20 -10.97
C VAL A 163 -8.34 -2.97 -11.80
N TYR A 164 -8.04 -1.81 -11.24
CA TYR A 164 -8.14 -0.51 -11.89
C TYR A 164 -6.72 -0.04 -12.23
N ILE A 165 -6.54 0.39 -13.48
CA ILE A 165 -5.26 0.94 -13.93
C ILE A 165 -5.25 2.42 -13.60
N HIS A 166 -4.37 2.81 -12.70
CA HIS A 166 -4.14 4.22 -12.39
C HIS A 166 -2.88 4.71 -13.09
N HIS A 167 -3.03 5.80 -13.84
CA HIS A 167 -1.90 6.44 -14.50
C HIS A 167 -1.04 7.20 -13.50
N ILE A 168 0.27 7.31 -13.78
CA ILE A 168 1.19 8.10 -12.91
C ILE A 168 0.66 9.53 -12.70
N SER A 169 0.10 10.14 -13.77
CA SER A 169 -0.49 11.47 -13.68
C SER A 169 -1.71 11.57 -12.76
N GLU A 170 -2.49 10.48 -12.60
CA GLU A 170 -3.64 10.48 -11.67
C GLU A 170 -3.17 10.55 -10.21
N PHE A 171 -2.12 9.82 -9.85
CA PHE A 171 -1.52 9.93 -8.51
C PHE A 171 -1.05 11.35 -8.22
N ILE A 172 -0.34 11.97 -9.18
CA ILE A 172 0.19 13.32 -9.03
C ILE A 172 -0.94 14.36 -8.92
N THR A 173 -1.92 14.30 -9.83
CA THR A 173 -3.03 15.26 -9.86
C THR A 173 -3.89 15.18 -8.59
N ASN A 174 -4.21 13.95 -8.12
CA ASN A 174 -4.94 13.78 -6.87
C ASN A 174 -4.13 14.28 -5.67
N ALA A 175 -2.83 13.98 -5.62
CA ALA A 175 -1.96 14.46 -4.55
C ALA A 175 -1.97 16.00 -4.47
N GLU A 176 -1.75 16.68 -5.59
CA GLU A 176 -1.76 18.15 -5.67
C GLU A 176 -3.10 18.75 -5.24
N SER A 177 -4.23 18.12 -5.64
CA SER A 177 -5.59 18.59 -5.30
C SER A 177 -5.85 18.59 -3.79
N TYR A 178 -5.15 17.77 -3.02
CA TYR A 178 -5.32 17.64 -1.57
C TYR A 178 -4.12 18.17 -0.76
N GLY A 179 -3.32 19.07 -1.36
CA GLY A 179 -2.24 19.75 -0.66
C GLY A 179 -1.00 18.91 -0.42
N PHE A 180 -0.79 17.86 -1.22
CA PHE A 180 0.44 17.10 -1.22
C PHE A 180 1.40 17.62 -2.28
N LYS A 181 2.69 17.57 -1.97
CA LYS A 181 3.78 17.81 -2.90
C LYS A 181 4.59 16.55 -3.08
N MET A 182 4.89 16.18 -4.32
CA MET A 182 5.75 15.03 -4.62
C MET A 182 7.20 15.33 -4.20
N VAL A 183 7.76 14.43 -3.38
CA VAL A 183 9.15 14.47 -2.92
C VAL A 183 10.02 13.53 -3.74
N GLU A 184 9.49 12.35 -4.04
CA GLU A 184 10.19 11.33 -4.82
C GLU A 184 9.21 10.53 -5.67
N LEU A 185 9.63 10.21 -6.90
CA LEU A 185 9.07 9.17 -7.76
C LEU A 185 10.22 8.28 -8.18
N LYS A 186 10.06 6.95 -8.00
CA LYS A 186 11.08 5.98 -8.39
C LYS A 186 10.44 4.77 -9.07
N GLU A 187 11.05 4.33 -10.15
CA GLU A 187 10.71 3.10 -10.85
C GLU A 187 11.61 1.95 -10.38
N TRP A 188 11.04 0.74 -10.29
CA TRP A 188 11.71 -0.44 -9.77
C TRP A 188 11.64 -1.57 -10.80
N PHE A 189 12.80 -2.20 -11.06
CA PHE A 189 12.99 -3.20 -12.11
C PHE A 189 13.27 -4.58 -11.52
N ASP A 190 12.95 -5.65 -12.28
CA ASP A 190 13.22 -7.04 -11.88
C ASP A 190 14.71 -7.39 -11.90
N GLY A 191 15.50 -6.73 -12.73
CA GLY A 191 16.92 -6.92 -12.93
C GLY A 191 17.71 -5.63 -12.79
N GLU A 192 19.00 -5.70 -13.08
CA GLU A 192 19.91 -4.56 -13.02
C GLU A 192 19.94 -3.72 -14.31
N THR A 193 19.19 -4.11 -15.34
CA THR A 193 19.23 -3.48 -16.66
C THR A 193 18.12 -2.44 -16.82
N GLU A 194 18.49 -1.21 -17.15
CA GLU A 194 17.58 -0.08 -17.40
C GLU A 194 16.71 -0.21 -18.66
N ASN A 195 16.88 -1.30 -19.42
CA ASN A 195 16.16 -1.54 -20.69
C ASN A 195 14.90 -2.41 -20.51
N GLU A 196 14.49 -2.71 -19.29
CA GLU A 196 13.30 -3.49 -19.00
C GLU A 196 12.11 -2.58 -18.65
N ILE A 197 10.90 -3.11 -18.83
CA ILE A 197 9.69 -2.45 -18.33
C ILE A 197 9.72 -2.50 -16.80
N PRO A 198 9.63 -1.35 -16.12
CA PRO A 198 9.63 -1.31 -14.66
C PRO A 198 8.46 -2.13 -14.10
N ARG A 199 8.70 -2.87 -13.01
CA ARG A 199 7.66 -3.67 -12.36
C ARG A 199 6.80 -2.84 -11.44
N LEU A 200 7.42 -1.96 -10.63
CA LEU A 200 6.73 -1.11 -9.68
C LEU A 200 7.08 0.35 -9.93
N VAL A 201 6.20 1.21 -9.48
CA VAL A 201 6.45 2.63 -9.29
C VAL A 201 6.16 2.98 -7.84
N SER A 202 7.03 3.78 -7.22
CA SER A 202 6.79 4.30 -5.88
C SER A 202 6.80 5.82 -5.87
N PHE A 203 5.97 6.38 -4.99
CA PHE A 203 5.82 7.80 -4.75
C PHE A 203 6.04 8.09 -3.27
N VAL A 204 6.68 9.19 -2.98
CA VAL A 204 6.65 9.83 -1.67
C VAL A 204 6.07 11.22 -1.85
N PHE A 205 4.98 11.47 -1.18
CA PHE A 205 4.35 12.78 -1.09
C PHE A 205 4.53 13.34 0.32
N ILE A 206 4.66 14.65 0.45
CA ILE A 206 4.62 15.36 1.73
C ILE A 206 3.38 16.24 1.78
N LYS A 207 2.64 16.19 2.89
CA LYS A 207 1.51 17.09 3.11
C LYS A 207 2.03 18.51 3.40
N THR A 208 1.64 19.48 2.59
CA THR A 208 2.00 20.88 2.83
C THR A 208 1.12 21.46 3.93
N PRO A 209 1.65 22.35 4.81
CA PRO A 209 0.84 23.02 5.80
C PRO A 209 -0.32 23.80 5.16
N THR A 210 -1.51 23.67 5.74
CA THR A 210 -2.64 24.54 5.40
C THR A 210 -2.36 25.94 5.94
N SER A 211 -2.25 26.91 5.02
CA SER A 211 -2.10 28.34 5.35
C SER A 211 -3.33 28.92 6.04
#